data_a19f9c1b6ee7e7ed52b5790f5a5cc7b7
#
_entry.id   a19f9c1b6ee7e7ed52b5790f5a5cc7b7
#
_cell.length_a   1.000
_cell.length_b   1.000
_cell.length_c   1.000
_cell.angle_alpha   90.00
_cell.angle_beta   90.00
_cell.angle_gamma   90.00
#
_symmetry.space_group_name_H-M   'P 1'
#
loop_
_entity.id
_entity.type
_entity.pdbx_description
1 polymer ?
#
loop_
_entity_poly.entity_id
_entity_poly.type
_entity_poly.pdbx_seq_one_letter_code
_entity_poly.pdbx_strand_id
1 'polypeptide(L)'
;MTDSSAKLPNLWLLIAAAASILLITIGMRMTMGLFVRPVVDSTELSIQEFSLIIAVFQLMWGVSQPLSGALADRFGAFKVLGGGALLLVCACLMVPQMPTYWGLMLAIGLLFAFGTGAGGFSIIMGQVAAKVPPHKRGLASGLVNAGGSAGQFLFAPLVQGLLVLPAVGWTGTFYVWGGIALLILPISWWLAGGKNAVATHHTSSENGQSLGQAVKAAFKDRSYILLHLGFFTCGFHIAFLVTHLPN
;
A
#
# COMPACT_ATOMS: atom_id res chain seq x y z
N MET A 1 8.70 -27.67 -32.36
CA MET A 1 9.18 -27.71 -30.96
C MET A 1 10.13 -26.52 -30.82
N THR A 2 9.61 -25.35 -30.51
CA THR A 2 10.40 -24.16 -30.25
C THR A 2 10.47 -23.99 -28.75
N ASP A 3 11.64 -24.30 -28.20
CA ASP A 3 12.00 -24.16 -26.80
C ASP A 3 12.01 -22.68 -26.43
N SER A 4 10.86 -22.13 -26.05
CA SER A 4 10.70 -20.82 -25.47
C SER A 4 10.99 -20.91 -23.98
N SER A 5 12.24 -21.18 -23.62
CA SER A 5 12.72 -21.01 -22.24
C SER A 5 12.77 -19.50 -21.94
N ALA A 6 11.61 -18.91 -21.66
CA ALA A 6 11.55 -17.61 -21.03
C ALA A 6 12.32 -17.73 -19.71
N LYS A 7 13.55 -17.19 -19.66
CA LYS A 7 14.38 -17.15 -18.45
C LYS A 7 13.53 -16.57 -17.32
N LEU A 8 13.15 -17.44 -16.37
CA LEU A 8 12.45 -17.00 -15.15
C LEU A 8 13.28 -15.88 -14.53
N PRO A 9 12.70 -14.73 -14.20
CA PRO A 9 13.43 -13.67 -13.54
C PRO A 9 14.09 -14.22 -12.28
N ASN A 10 15.30 -13.78 -11.99
CA ASN A 10 16.02 -14.23 -10.80
C ASN A 10 15.09 -14.06 -9.58
N LEU A 11 14.82 -15.19 -8.90
CA LEU A 11 13.88 -15.25 -7.77
C LEU A 11 14.15 -14.16 -6.73
N TRP A 12 15.42 -13.92 -6.44
CA TRP A 12 15.83 -12.91 -5.47
C TRP A 12 15.51 -11.49 -5.92
N LEU A 13 15.70 -11.16 -7.20
CA LEU A 13 15.31 -9.87 -7.76
C LEU A 13 13.81 -9.67 -7.75
N LEU A 14 13.03 -10.73 -8.02
CA LEU A 14 11.57 -10.69 -7.96
C LEU A 14 11.09 -10.37 -6.53
N ILE A 15 11.65 -11.08 -5.55
CA ILE A 15 11.35 -10.86 -4.12
C ILE A 15 11.79 -9.45 -3.69
N ALA A 16 13.00 -9.02 -4.09
CA ALA A 16 13.50 -7.69 -3.75
C ALA A 16 12.62 -6.58 -4.34
N ALA A 17 12.20 -6.68 -5.60
CA ALA A 17 11.29 -5.72 -6.22
C ALA A 17 9.93 -5.67 -5.52
N ALA A 18 9.35 -6.82 -5.22
CA ALA A 18 8.09 -6.94 -4.48
C ALA A 18 8.21 -6.35 -3.07
N ALA A 19 9.28 -6.70 -2.35
CA ALA A 19 9.59 -6.18 -1.02
C ALA A 19 9.80 -4.66 -1.01
N SER A 20 10.44 -4.10 -2.05
CA SER A 20 10.66 -2.66 -2.18
C SER A 20 9.36 -1.87 -2.33
N ILE A 21 8.38 -2.38 -3.08
CA ILE A 21 7.07 -1.72 -3.18
C ILE A 21 6.38 -1.71 -1.81
N LEU A 22 6.37 -2.84 -1.09
CA LEU A 22 5.82 -2.91 0.26
C LEU A 22 6.57 -2.03 1.26
N LEU A 23 7.90 -1.99 1.17
CA LEU A 23 8.74 -1.12 1.98
C LEU A 23 8.31 0.35 1.85
N ILE A 24 8.12 0.83 0.63
CA ILE A 24 7.70 2.19 0.36
C ILE A 24 6.27 2.44 0.86
N THR A 25 5.30 1.64 0.43
CA THR A 25 3.88 1.88 0.72
C THR A 25 3.54 1.71 2.20
N ILE A 26 4.08 0.68 2.86
CA ILE A 26 3.86 0.45 4.30
C ILE A 26 4.67 1.46 5.12
N GLY A 27 5.91 1.77 4.73
CA GLY A 27 6.75 2.76 5.40
C GLY A 27 6.07 4.12 5.46
N MET A 28 5.60 4.64 4.32
CA MET A 28 4.85 5.90 4.26
C MET A 28 3.58 5.85 5.12
N ARG A 29 2.80 4.78 5.01
CA ARG A 29 1.55 4.64 5.75
C ARG A 29 1.75 4.64 7.27
N MET A 30 2.72 3.87 7.74
CA MET A 30 2.96 3.67 9.18
C MET A 30 3.62 4.86 9.87
N THR A 31 4.19 5.79 9.12
CA THR A 31 4.79 7.01 9.66
C THR A 31 3.89 8.24 9.58
N MET A 32 2.64 8.08 9.11
CA MET A 32 1.69 9.19 9.00
C MET A 32 1.40 9.88 10.35
N GLY A 33 1.44 9.15 11.46
CA GLY A 33 1.26 9.71 12.81
C GLY A 33 2.30 10.76 13.20
N LEU A 34 3.52 10.69 12.64
CA LEU A 34 4.57 11.69 12.90
C LEU A 34 4.24 13.09 12.36
N PHE A 35 3.28 13.19 11.45
CA PHE A 35 2.86 14.47 10.87
C PHE A 35 1.78 15.19 11.67
N VAL A 36 1.16 14.55 12.68
CA VAL A 36 0.07 15.14 13.48
C VAL A 36 0.49 16.49 14.05
N ARG A 37 1.55 16.51 14.86
CA ARG A 37 2.05 17.75 15.48
C ARG A 37 2.53 18.77 14.45
N PRO A 38 3.46 18.43 13.53
CA PRO A 38 3.96 19.38 12.54
C PRO A 38 2.87 20.05 11.69
N VAL A 39 1.82 19.30 11.31
CA VAL A 39 0.72 19.84 10.52
C VAL A 39 -0.18 20.74 11.37
N VAL A 40 -0.61 20.27 12.55
CA VAL A 40 -1.50 21.03 13.45
C VAL A 40 -0.83 22.31 13.91
N ASP A 41 0.45 22.27 14.28
CA ASP A 41 1.18 23.46 14.77
C ASP A 41 1.42 24.52 13.67
N SER A 42 1.35 24.13 12.40
CA SER A 42 1.64 25.01 11.25
C SER A 42 0.40 25.38 10.41
N THR A 43 -0.76 24.83 10.75
CA THR A 43 -2.03 25.09 10.05
C THR A 43 -3.12 25.51 11.03
N GLU A 44 -4.28 25.92 10.52
CA GLU A 44 -5.45 26.23 11.35
C GLU A 44 -6.25 25.00 11.79
N LEU A 45 -5.74 23.78 11.52
CA LEU A 45 -6.41 22.54 11.83
C LEU A 45 -6.28 22.18 13.31
N SER A 46 -7.36 21.74 13.90
CA SER A 46 -7.34 21.11 15.22
C SER A 46 -6.79 19.66 15.15
N ILE A 47 -6.32 19.17 16.28
CA ILE A 47 -5.88 17.75 16.41
C ILE A 47 -7.03 16.81 16.06
N GLN A 48 -8.27 17.14 16.42
CA GLN A 48 -9.45 16.34 16.15
C GLN A 48 -9.71 16.23 14.63
N GLU A 49 -9.64 17.35 13.91
CA GLU A 49 -9.82 17.37 12.45
C GLU A 49 -8.76 16.54 11.73
N PHE A 50 -7.49 16.70 12.09
CA PHE A 50 -6.42 15.93 11.48
C PHE A 50 -6.51 14.44 11.86
N SER A 51 -6.89 14.12 13.10
CA SER A 51 -7.14 12.72 13.52
C SER A 51 -8.29 12.09 12.73
N LEU A 52 -9.34 12.86 12.40
CA LEU A 52 -10.44 12.38 11.55
C LEU A 52 -9.96 12.11 10.11
N ILE A 53 -9.09 12.96 9.56
CA ILE A 53 -8.46 12.72 8.25
C ILE A 53 -7.69 11.39 8.27
N ILE A 54 -6.89 11.14 9.32
CA ILE A 54 -6.15 9.87 9.46
C ILE A 54 -7.11 8.68 9.62
N ALA A 55 -8.20 8.83 10.36
CA ALA A 55 -9.19 7.77 10.51
C ALA A 55 -9.85 7.41 9.16
N VAL A 56 -10.24 8.41 8.37
CA VAL A 56 -10.76 8.22 7.01
C VAL A 56 -9.70 7.58 6.11
N PHE A 57 -8.46 8.02 6.18
CA PHE A 57 -7.34 7.42 5.48
C PHE A 57 -7.21 5.91 5.77
N GLN A 58 -7.24 5.50 7.03
CA GLN A 58 -7.13 4.09 7.42
C GLN A 58 -8.34 3.27 6.91
N LEU A 59 -9.55 3.84 6.99
CA LEU A 59 -10.76 3.20 6.47
C LEU A 59 -10.67 3.03 4.94
N MET A 60 -10.34 4.10 4.22
CA MET A 60 -10.24 4.09 2.76
C MET A 60 -9.09 3.21 2.27
N TRP A 61 -7.98 3.14 3.01
CA TRP A 61 -6.91 2.18 2.74
C TRP A 61 -7.42 0.73 2.81
N GLY A 62 -8.22 0.39 3.83
CA GLY A 62 -8.86 -0.93 3.94
C GLY A 62 -9.79 -1.24 2.76
N VAL A 63 -10.67 -0.27 2.41
CA VAL A 63 -11.61 -0.39 1.28
C VAL A 63 -10.88 -0.49 -0.07
N SER A 64 -9.76 0.20 -0.21
CA SER A 64 -9.00 0.22 -1.47
C SER A 64 -8.39 -1.13 -1.82
N GLN A 65 -8.06 -1.99 -0.84
CA GLN A 65 -7.38 -3.25 -1.10
C GLN A 65 -8.21 -4.26 -1.90
N PRO A 66 -9.47 -4.61 -1.52
CA PRO A 66 -10.29 -5.50 -2.33
C PRO A 66 -10.64 -4.89 -3.69
N LEU A 67 -10.86 -3.56 -3.77
CA LEU A 67 -11.11 -2.87 -5.02
C LEU A 67 -9.89 -2.95 -5.96
N SER A 68 -8.71 -2.67 -5.44
CA SER A 68 -7.47 -2.75 -6.20
C SER A 68 -7.15 -4.18 -6.63
N GLY A 69 -7.48 -5.18 -5.81
CA GLY A 69 -7.38 -6.59 -6.17
C GLY A 69 -8.26 -6.92 -7.39
N ALA A 70 -9.55 -6.57 -7.32
CA ALA A 70 -10.49 -6.79 -8.42
C ALA A 70 -10.10 -6.02 -9.71
N LEU A 71 -9.57 -4.80 -9.57
CA LEU A 71 -9.05 -4.03 -10.69
C LEU A 71 -7.79 -4.69 -11.28
N ALA A 72 -6.91 -5.25 -10.45
CA ALA A 72 -5.70 -5.94 -10.90
C ALA A 72 -6.04 -7.22 -11.68
N ASP A 73 -7.07 -7.94 -11.27
CA ASP A 73 -7.56 -9.11 -12.00
C ASP A 73 -8.14 -8.73 -13.38
N ARG A 74 -8.81 -7.57 -13.47
CA ARG A 74 -9.43 -7.11 -14.71
C ARG A 74 -8.47 -6.40 -15.66
N PHE A 75 -7.63 -5.51 -15.15
CA PHE A 75 -6.79 -4.61 -15.95
C PHE A 75 -5.31 -4.97 -15.92
N GLY A 76 -4.90 -5.91 -15.08
CA GLY A 76 -3.54 -6.33 -14.86
C GLY A 76 -2.86 -5.54 -13.73
N ALA A 77 -2.00 -6.21 -12.98
CA ALA A 77 -1.36 -5.66 -11.78
C ALA A 77 -0.50 -4.42 -12.06
N PHE A 78 0.18 -4.33 -13.22
CA PHE A 78 0.99 -3.16 -13.55
C PHE A 78 0.18 -1.87 -13.59
N LYS A 79 -0.98 -1.90 -14.25
CA LYS A 79 -1.83 -0.70 -14.37
C LYS A 79 -2.34 -0.24 -13.01
N VAL A 80 -2.67 -1.19 -12.13
CA VAL A 80 -3.18 -0.88 -10.78
C VAL A 80 -2.05 -0.38 -9.87
N LEU A 81 -0.90 -1.05 -9.85
CA LEU A 81 0.27 -0.59 -9.10
C LEU A 81 0.77 0.77 -9.59
N GLY A 82 0.85 0.94 -10.91
CA GLY A 82 1.26 2.22 -11.53
C GLY A 82 0.26 3.33 -11.27
N GLY A 83 -1.04 3.06 -11.42
CA GLY A 83 -2.11 4.01 -11.07
C GLY A 83 -2.08 4.38 -9.59
N GLY A 84 -1.88 3.41 -8.70
CA GLY A 84 -1.69 3.65 -7.27
C GLY A 84 -0.47 4.51 -6.97
N ALA A 85 0.65 4.26 -7.63
CA ALA A 85 1.84 5.09 -7.49
C ALA A 85 1.60 6.54 -7.94
N LEU A 86 0.90 6.74 -9.06
CA LEU A 86 0.53 8.08 -9.53
C LEU A 86 -0.42 8.79 -8.56
N LEU A 87 -1.42 8.09 -8.02
CA LEU A 87 -2.30 8.64 -6.98
C LEU A 87 -1.49 9.06 -5.74
N LEU A 88 -0.52 8.24 -5.34
CA LEU A 88 0.36 8.55 -4.21
C LEU A 88 1.22 9.78 -4.47
N VAL A 89 1.80 9.89 -5.67
CA VAL A 89 2.55 11.08 -6.08
C VAL A 89 1.66 12.33 -6.07
N CYS A 90 0.47 12.25 -6.69
CA CYS A 90 -0.48 13.36 -6.69
C CYS A 90 -0.86 13.78 -5.27
N ALA A 91 -1.14 12.81 -4.38
CA ALA A 91 -1.42 13.08 -2.97
C ALA A 91 -0.26 13.83 -2.30
N CYS A 92 0.97 13.32 -2.46
CA CYS A 92 2.15 13.93 -1.88
C CYS A 92 2.41 15.36 -2.39
N LEU A 93 2.08 15.66 -3.65
CA LEU A 93 2.20 17.00 -4.21
C LEU A 93 1.08 17.93 -3.73
N MET A 94 -0.14 17.40 -3.55
CA MET A 94 -1.29 18.20 -3.12
C MET A 94 -1.24 18.59 -1.64
N VAL A 95 -0.75 17.71 -0.77
CA VAL A 95 -0.73 17.93 0.68
C VAL A 95 -0.08 19.27 1.07
N PRO A 96 1.12 19.64 0.58
CA PRO A 96 1.73 20.93 0.93
C PRO A 96 1.02 22.15 0.33
N GLN A 97 0.29 21.96 -0.77
CA GLN A 97 -0.33 23.07 -1.50
C GLN A 97 -1.74 23.40 -1.00
N MET A 98 -2.40 22.45 -0.36
CA MET A 98 -3.78 22.60 0.11
C MET A 98 -3.89 22.21 1.60
N PRO A 99 -3.25 22.96 2.53
CA PRO A 99 -3.23 22.63 3.95
C PRO A 99 -4.55 23.04 4.66
N THR A 100 -5.66 22.73 4.01
CA THR A 100 -7.02 22.93 4.54
C THR A 100 -7.63 21.59 4.90
N TYR A 101 -8.66 21.59 5.76
CA TYR A 101 -9.36 20.36 6.15
C TYR A 101 -9.79 19.50 4.95
N TRP A 102 -10.50 20.12 3.98
CA TRP A 102 -10.99 19.40 2.80
C TRP A 102 -9.87 19.04 1.83
N GLY A 103 -8.84 19.86 1.70
CA GLY A 103 -7.66 19.59 0.89
C GLY A 103 -6.90 18.35 1.39
N LEU A 104 -6.63 18.32 2.70
CA LEU A 104 -5.96 17.17 3.33
C LEU A 104 -6.86 15.93 3.40
N MET A 105 -8.18 16.11 3.58
CA MET A 105 -9.13 15.00 3.52
C MET A 105 -9.10 14.33 2.15
N LEU A 106 -9.07 15.10 1.07
CA LEU A 106 -8.96 14.57 -0.30
C LEU A 106 -7.57 13.94 -0.54
N ALA A 107 -6.51 14.69 -0.20
CA ALA A 107 -5.14 14.27 -0.52
C ALA A 107 -4.71 13.06 0.34
N ILE A 108 -4.85 13.13 1.66
CA ILE A 108 -4.44 12.05 2.58
C ILE A 108 -5.56 11.03 2.72
N GLY A 109 -6.78 11.48 3.03
CA GLY A 109 -7.91 10.59 3.31
C GLY A 109 -8.30 9.70 2.13
N LEU A 110 -8.19 10.19 0.89
CA LEU A 110 -8.58 9.44 -0.30
C LEU A 110 -7.40 9.08 -1.19
N LEU A 111 -6.71 10.05 -1.80
CA LEU A 111 -5.70 9.76 -2.82
C LEU A 111 -4.54 8.94 -2.26
N PHE A 112 -4.01 9.34 -1.10
CA PHE A 112 -2.93 8.61 -0.44
C PHE A 112 -3.37 7.22 0.03
N ALA A 113 -4.62 7.09 0.52
CA ALA A 113 -5.21 5.83 0.93
C ALA A 113 -5.29 4.83 -0.23
N PHE A 114 -5.86 5.26 -1.36
CA PHE A 114 -5.97 4.42 -2.55
C PHE A 114 -4.60 4.13 -3.17
N GLY A 115 -3.69 5.11 -3.16
CA GLY A 115 -2.32 4.93 -3.65
C GLY A 115 -1.55 3.87 -2.88
N THR A 116 -1.55 3.95 -1.55
CA THR A 116 -0.88 2.95 -0.69
C THR A 116 -1.60 1.61 -0.68
N GLY A 117 -2.93 1.60 -0.78
CA GLY A 117 -3.74 0.37 -0.83
C GLY A 117 -3.56 -0.41 -2.13
N ALA A 118 -3.38 0.28 -3.26
CA ALA A 118 -3.06 -0.36 -4.54
C ALA A 118 -1.68 -1.06 -4.51
N GLY A 119 -0.71 -0.51 -3.76
CA GLY A 119 0.57 -1.16 -3.48
C GLY A 119 0.52 -2.19 -2.34
N GLY A 120 -0.66 -2.68 -1.98
CA GLY A 120 -0.87 -3.58 -0.85
C GLY A 120 -0.37 -5.01 -1.09
N PHE A 121 -0.27 -5.75 0.00
CA PHE A 121 0.28 -7.12 0.05
C PHE A 121 -0.42 -8.07 -0.92
N SER A 122 -1.75 -7.98 -1.07
CA SER A 122 -2.55 -8.91 -1.88
C SER A 122 -2.13 -8.93 -3.35
N ILE A 123 -1.99 -7.74 -3.97
CA ILE A 123 -1.62 -7.62 -5.39
C ILE A 123 -0.18 -8.08 -5.60
N ILE A 124 0.72 -7.65 -4.73
CA ILE A 124 2.14 -7.99 -4.82
C ILE A 124 2.34 -9.49 -4.66
N MET A 125 1.67 -10.11 -3.68
CA MET A 125 1.75 -11.54 -3.47
C MET A 125 1.14 -12.35 -4.62
N GLY A 126 0.06 -11.85 -5.24
CA GLY A 126 -0.48 -12.44 -6.46
C GLY A 126 0.57 -12.52 -7.57
N GLN A 127 1.31 -11.44 -7.80
CA GLN A 127 2.38 -11.38 -8.80
C GLN A 127 3.56 -12.31 -8.46
N VAL A 128 3.95 -12.38 -7.19
CA VAL A 128 5.03 -13.25 -6.72
C VAL A 128 4.61 -14.71 -6.81
N ALA A 129 3.43 -15.06 -6.33
CA ALA A 129 2.92 -16.43 -6.34
C ALA A 129 2.76 -17.01 -7.75
N ALA A 130 2.44 -16.17 -8.75
CA ALA A 130 2.35 -16.59 -10.15
C ALA A 130 3.71 -16.95 -10.77
N LYS A 131 4.81 -16.41 -10.25
CA LYS A 131 6.16 -16.55 -10.82
C LYS A 131 7.08 -17.43 -9.98
N VAL A 132 6.69 -17.76 -8.74
CA VAL A 132 7.48 -18.55 -7.79
C VAL A 132 6.98 -19.97 -7.73
N PRO A 133 7.88 -20.99 -7.79
CA PRO A 133 7.52 -22.39 -7.62
C PRO A 133 6.79 -22.63 -6.29
N PRO A 134 5.79 -23.56 -6.26
CA PRO A 134 4.94 -23.78 -5.07
C PRO A 134 5.73 -24.01 -3.78
N HIS A 135 6.82 -24.77 -3.83
CA HIS A 135 7.64 -25.09 -2.66
C HIS A 135 8.44 -23.89 -2.09
N LYS A 136 8.56 -22.77 -2.84
CA LYS A 136 9.25 -21.54 -2.41
C LYS A 136 8.29 -20.38 -2.08
N ARG A 137 6.97 -20.55 -2.29
CA ARG A 137 6.00 -19.48 -2.07
C ARG A 137 5.96 -18.99 -0.62
N GLY A 138 6.09 -19.90 0.35
CA GLY A 138 6.15 -19.51 1.76
C GLY A 138 7.36 -18.65 2.08
N LEU A 139 8.55 -19.01 1.61
CA LEU A 139 9.76 -18.22 1.76
C LEU A 139 9.62 -16.84 1.09
N ALA A 140 9.13 -16.82 -0.15
CA ALA A 140 8.92 -15.58 -0.89
C ALA A 140 7.93 -14.66 -0.16
N SER A 141 6.81 -15.20 0.34
CA SER A 141 5.83 -14.45 1.13
C SER A 141 6.45 -13.84 2.40
N GLY A 142 7.21 -14.62 3.14
CA GLY A 142 7.90 -14.15 4.34
C GLY A 142 8.88 -13.01 4.06
N LEU A 143 9.71 -13.15 3.02
CA LEU A 143 10.69 -12.13 2.64
C LEU A 143 10.03 -10.85 2.09
N VAL A 144 8.98 -10.99 1.30
CA VAL A 144 8.21 -9.83 0.80
C VAL A 144 7.56 -9.08 1.98
N ASN A 145 6.98 -9.82 2.93
CA ASN A 145 6.39 -9.20 4.13
C ASN A 145 7.45 -8.55 5.04
N ALA A 146 8.65 -9.14 5.12
CA ALA A 146 9.78 -8.54 5.83
C ALA A 146 10.17 -7.18 5.22
N GLY A 147 10.00 -6.99 3.89
CA GLY A 147 10.16 -5.69 3.24
C GLY A 147 9.22 -4.63 3.82
N GLY A 148 7.96 -4.98 4.07
CA GLY A 148 7.00 -4.08 4.72
C GLY A 148 7.44 -3.68 6.14
N SER A 149 7.89 -4.64 6.95
CA SER A 149 8.42 -4.38 8.29
C SER A 149 9.69 -3.53 8.26
N ALA A 150 10.59 -3.78 7.30
CA ALA A 150 11.76 -2.95 7.07
C ALA A 150 11.38 -1.51 6.70
N GLY A 151 10.28 -1.33 5.93
CA GLY A 151 9.73 -0.02 5.61
C GLY A 151 9.35 0.77 6.85
N GLN A 152 8.63 0.17 7.79
CA GLN A 152 8.29 0.82 9.06
C GLN A 152 9.54 1.26 9.83
N PHE A 153 10.52 0.37 9.91
CA PHE A 153 11.76 0.64 10.64
C PHE A 153 12.59 1.75 9.99
N LEU A 154 12.71 1.76 8.66
CA LEU A 154 13.54 2.72 7.93
C LEU A 154 12.88 4.08 7.77
N PHE A 155 11.56 4.11 7.51
CA PHE A 155 10.85 5.37 7.28
C PHE A 155 10.69 6.21 8.56
N ALA A 156 10.56 5.60 9.73
CA ALA A 156 10.40 6.35 10.97
C ALA A 156 11.59 7.30 11.25
N PRO A 157 12.86 6.85 11.30
CA PRO A 157 13.98 7.75 11.49
C PRO A 157 14.20 8.68 10.28
N LEU A 158 13.92 8.23 9.05
CA LEU A 158 14.01 9.07 7.86
C LEU A 158 13.04 10.27 7.96
N VAL A 159 11.76 10.00 8.24
CA VAL A 159 10.74 11.03 8.37
C VAL A 159 11.07 11.96 9.53
N GLN A 160 11.43 11.42 10.70
CA GLN A 160 11.81 12.24 11.85
C GLN A 160 13.00 13.14 11.53
N GLY A 161 14.01 12.63 10.84
CA GLY A 161 15.15 13.42 10.38
C GLY A 161 14.77 14.54 9.43
N LEU A 162 13.86 14.28 8.48
CA LEU A 162 13.38 15.29 7.53
C LEU A 162 12.52 16.37 8.22
N LEU A 163 11.67 15.96 9.17
CA LEU A 163 10.79 16.89 9.91
C LEU A 163 11.58 17.91 10.75
N VAL A 164 12.73 17.51 11.29
CA VAL A 164 13.59 18.39 12.12
C VAL A 164 14.40 19.38 11.28
N LEU A 165 14.59 19.12 9.98
CA LEU A 165 15.34 20.02 9.10
C LEU A 165 14.50 21.27 8.75
N PRO A 166 14.91 22.50 9.16
CA PRO A 166 14.12 23.71 8.92
C PRO A 166 13.85 24.01 7.45
N ALA A 167 14.77 23.58 6.56
CA ALA A 167 14.62 23.75 5.12
C ALA A 167 13.63 22.79 4.46
N VAL A 168 13.27 21.69 5.14
CA VAL A 168 12.41 20.62 4.59
C VAL A 168 11.05 20.61 5.28
N GLY A 169 11.06 20.41 6.60
CA GLY A 169 9.85 20.32 7.41
C GLY A 169 8.88 19.24 6.92
N TRP A 170 7.62 19.36 7.31
CA TRP A 170 6.59 18.41 6.91
C TRP A 170 6.22 18.51 5.42
N THR A 171 6.18 19.74 4.87
CA THR A 171 5.87 19.98 3.45
C THR A 171 6.92 19.36 2.52
N GLY A 172 8.20 19.62 2.81
CA GLY A 172 9.30 19.04 2.05
C GLY A 172 9.36 17.52 2.17
N THR A 173 8.99 16.96 3.32
CA THR A 173 8.93 15.51 3.52
C THR A 173 7.90 14.87 2.58
N PHE A 174 6.74 15.49 2.36
CA PHE A 174 5.77 15.01 1.36
C PHE A 174 6.32 15.08 -0.05
N TYR A 175 7.08 16.12 -0.43
CA TYR A 175 7.73 16.15 -1.76
C TYR A 175 8.78 15.04 -1.92
N VAL A 176 9.58 14.76 -0.89
CA VAL A 176 10.51 13.62 -0.88
C VAL A 176 9.75 12.30 -1.03
N TRP A 177 8.63 12.14 -0.34
CA TRP A 177 7.77 10.96 -0.47
C TRP A 177 7.21 10.82 -1.90
N GLY A 178 6.79 11.90 -2.52
CA GLY A 178 6.36 11.89 -3.92
C GLY A 178 7.47 11.37 -4.85
N GLY A 179 8.71 11.84 -4.65
CA GLY A 179 9.89 11.34 -5.37
C GLY A 179 10.15 9.84 -5.14
N ILE A 180 10.06 9.38 -3.89
CA ILE A 180 10.20 7.95 -3.56
C ILE A 180 9.07 7.12 -4.18
N ALA A 181 7.83 7.62 -4.17
CA ALA A 181 6.68 6.94 -4.77
C ALA A 181 6.84 6.73 -6.28
N LEU A 182 7.52 7.64 -6.99
CA LEU A 182 7.83 7.47 -8.41
C LEU A 182 8.66 6.22 -8.69
N LEU A 183 9.47 5.75 -7.73
CA LEU A 183 10.26 4.51 -7.88
C LEU A 183 9.37 3.27 -8.02
N ILE A 184 8.13 3.33 -7.54
CA ILE A 184 7.18 2.23 -7.68
C ILE A 184 6.87 1.97 -9.17
N LEU A 185 6.88 3.00 -10.03
CA LEU A 185 6.56 2.84 -11.45
C LEU A 185 7.52 1.89 -12.20
N PRO A 186 8.84 2.13 -12.20
CA PRO A 186 9.76 1.22 -12.86
C PRO A 186 9.81 -0.16 -12.19
N ILE A 187 9.68 -0.22 -10.86
CA ILE A 187 9.66 -1.50 -10.13
C ILE A 187 8.42 -2.31 -10.49
N SER A 188 7.24 -1.69 -10.52
CA SER A 188 5.99 -2.36 -10.88
C SER A 188 5.97 -2.81 -12.34
N TRP A 189 6.53 -2.00 -13.25
CA TRP A 189 6.66 -2.38 -14.65
C TRP A 189 7.53 -3.62 -14.82
N TRP A 190 8.66 -3.67 -14.14
CA TRP A 190 9.55 -4.82 -14.15
C TRP A 190 8.91 -6.04 -13.46
N LEU A 191 8.28 -5.84 -12.31
CA LEU A 191 7.59 -6.90 -11.54
C LEU A 191 6.46 -7.55 -12.33
N ALA A 192 5.71 -6.77 -13.10
CA ALA A 192 4.61 -7.28 -13.93
C ALA A 192 5.09 -8.04 -15.18
N GLY A 193 6.37 -7.98 -15.53
CA GLY A 193 6.93 -8.68 -16.69
C GLY A 193 7.08 -7.78 -17.93
N GLY A 194 7.08 -6.46 -17.79
CA GLY A 194 7.27 -5.52 -18.88
C GLY A 194 6.22 -5.67 -19.97
N LYS A 195 6.65 -5.65 -21.25
CA LYS A 195 5.76 -5.80 -22.43
C LYS A 195 5.08 -7.18 -22.52
N ASN A 196 5.56 -8.19 -21.80
CA ASN A 196 5.04 -9.55 -21.78
C ASN A 196 4.13 -9.80 -20.57
N ALA A 197 3.56 -8.76 -19.98
CA ALA A 197 2.63 -8.87 -18.85
C ALA A 197 1.42 -9.69 -19.27
N VAL A 198 1.48 -11.00 -19.01
CA VAL A 198 0.31 -11.86 -19.05
C VAL A 198 -0.56 -11.41 -17.89
N ALA A 199 -1.80 -11.01 -18.17
CA ALA A 199 -2.81 -10.89 -17.15
C ALA A 199 -2.85 -12.24 -16.43
N THR A 200 -2.30 -12.29 -15.22
CA THR A 200 -2.46 -13.46 -14.36
C THR A 200 -3.92 -13.45 -13.98
N HIS A 201 -4.73 -14.13 -14.80
CA HIS A 201 -6.03 -14.55 -14.35
C HIS A 201 -5.77 -15.43 -13.11
N HIS A 202 -5.83 -14.82 -11.93
CA HIS A 202 -6.19 -15.59 -10.77
C HIS A 202 -7.52 -16.22 -11.18
N THR A 203 -7.52 -17.53 -11.34
CA THR A 203 -8.71 -18.33 -11.55
C THR A 203 -9.82 -17.72 -10.70
N SER A 204 -10.66 -16.91 -11.36
CA SER A 204 -11.99 -16.62 -10.87
C SER A 204 -12.49 -17.96 -10.40
N SER A 205 -12.84 -18.07 -9.13
CA SER A 205 -13.25 -19.29 -8.46
C SER A 205 -13.86 -20.25 -9.48
N GLU A 206 -13.39 -21.51 -9.52
CA GLU A 206 -13.83 -22.57 -10.44
C GLU A 206 -15.37 -22.71 -10.55
N ASN A 207 -16.15 -21.95 -9.81
CA ASN A 207 -17.60 -21.98 -9.71
C ASN A 207 -18.34 -20.79 -10.36
N GLY A 208 -17.67 -19.89 -11.12
CA GLY A 208 -18.39 -18.80 -11.81
C GLY A 208 -19.17 -17.84 -10.87
N GLN A 209 -18.89 -17.84 -9.57
CA GLN A 209 -19.59 -17.01 -8.58
C GLN A 209 -19.19 -15.55 -8.74
N SER A 210 -20.19 -14.67 -8.73
CA SER A 210 -19.95 -13.22 -8.68
C SER A 210 -19.26 -12.85 -7.34
N LEU A 211 -18.47 -11.76 -7.34
CA LEU A 211 -17.80 -11.25 -6.14
C LEU A 211 -18.78 -11.12 -4.95
N GLY A 212 -20.00 -10.64 -5.21
CA GLY A 212 -21.03 -10.52 -4.19
C GLY A 212 -21.52 -11.85 -3.61
N GLN A 213 -21.57 -12.90 -4.42
CA GLN A 213 -21.91 -14.25 -3.96
C GLN A 213 -20.81 -14.86 -3.11
N ALA A 214 -19.55 -14.66 -3.50
CA ALA A 214 -18.39 -15.11 -2.73
C ALA A 214 -18.31 -14.41 -1.37
N VAL A 215 -18.52 -13.09 -1.32
CA VAL A 215 -18.59 -12.32 -0.08
C VAL A 215 -19.73 -12.81 0.81
N LYS A 216 -20.94 -13.01 0.26
CA LYS A 216 -22.09 -13.49 1.01
C LYS A 216 -21.87 -14.92 1.56
N ALA A 217 -21.19 -15.78 0.82
CA ALA A 217 -20.81 -17.11 1.28
C ALA A 217 -19.79 -17.06 2.42
N ALA A 218 -18.78 -16.21 2.30
CA ALA A 218 -17.76 -16.01 3.33
C ALA A 218 -18.35 -15.51 4.65
N PHE A 219 -19.30 -14.57 4.63
CA PHE A 219 -19.98 -14.09 5.83
C PHE A 219 -20.95 -15.11 6.48
N LYS A 220 -21.20 -16.25 5.83
CA LYS A 220 -21.92 -17.36 6.46
C LYS A 220 -21.00 -18.34 7.21
N ASP A 221 -19.69 -18.30 6.92
CA ASP A 221 -18.73 -19.15 7.59
C ASP A 221 -18.34 -18.55 8.95
N ARG A 222 -18.59 -19.30 10.03
CA ARG A 222 -18.28 -18.89 11.39
C ARG A 222 -16.77 -18.71 11.60
N SER A 223 -15.94 -19.53 10.98
CA SER A 223 -14.48 -19.43 11.07
C SER A 223 -13.98 -18.14 10.42
N TYR A 224 -14.58 -17.75 9.29
CA TYR A 224 -14.30 -16.50 8.61
C TYR A 224 -14.66 -15.28 9.48
N ILE A 225 -15.83 -15.29 10.12
CA ILE A 225 -16.26 -14.20 11.02
C ILE A 225 -15.32 -14.08 12.24
N LEU A 226 -14.99 -15.20 12.89
CA LEU A 226 -14.10 -15.20 14.04
C LEU A 226 -12.68 -14.71 13.69
N LEU A 227 -12.18 -15.10 12.51
CA LEU A 227 -10.90 -14.63 11.99
C LEU A 227 -10.94 -13.11 11.78
N HIS A 228 -12.03 -12.58 11.20
CA HIS A 228 -12.20 -11.15 10.98
C HIS A 228 -12.29 -10.35 12.29
N LEU A 229 -12.96 -10.87 13.29
CA LEU A 229 -13.01 -10.24 14.63
C LEU A 229 -11.62 -10.19 15.28
N GLY A 230 -10.81 -11.25 15.14
CA GLY A 230 -9.42 -11.27 15.59
C GLY A 230 -8.56 -10.23 14.87
N PHE A 231 -8.66 -10.15 13.52
CA PHE A 231 -7.95 -9.15 12.74
C PHE A 231 -8.43 -7.73 13.01
N PHE A 232 -9.72 -7.52 13.27
CA PHE A 232 -10.27 -6.22 13.67
C PHE A 232 -9.60 -5.71 14.95
N THR A 233 -9.51 -6.57 15.98
CA THR A 233 -8.84 -6.21 17.24
C THR A 233 -7.38 -5.85 17.02
N CYS A 234 -6.66 -6.65 16.24
CA CYS A 234 -5.26 -6.38 15.89
C CYS A 234 -5.13 -5.05 15.12
N GLY A 235 -5.98 -4.85 14.10
CA GLY A 235 -5.99 -3.63 13.29
C GLY A 235 -6.29 -2.38 14.10
N PHE A 236 -7.23 -2.46 15.05
CA PHE A 236 -7.55 -1.37 15.97
C PHE A 236 -6.34 -0.97 16.84
N HIS A 237 -5.65 -1.95 17.44
CA HIS A 237 -4.45 -1.68 18.23
C HIS A 237 -3.34 -1.04 17.40
N ILE A 238 -3.07 -1.56 16.21
CA ILE A 238 -2.04 -1.01 15.32
C ILE A 238 -2.41 0.42 14.92
N ALA A 239 -3.64 0.68 14.52
CA ALA A 239 -4.08 2.03 14.14
C ALA A 239 -3.95 3.02 15.30
N PHE A 240 -4.34 2.61 16.51
CA PHE A 240 -4.21 3.42 17.71
C PHE A 240 -2.75 3.75 18.03
N LEU A 241 -1.88 2.74 18.06
CA LEU A 241 -0.46 2.92 18.35
C LEU A 241 0.25 3.81 17.32
N VAL A 242 -0.01 3.57 16.03
CA VAL A 242 0.64 4.33 14.94
C VAL A 242 0.20 5.79 14.92
N THR A 243 -1.04 6.08 15.31
CA THR A 243 -1.60 7.45 15.24
C THR A 243 -1.34 8.25 16.50
N HIS A 244 -1.45 7.63 17.68
CA HIS A 244 -1.47 8.36 18.96
C HIS A 244 -0.20 8.19 19.80
N LEU A 245 0.58 7.13 19.60
CA LEU A 245 1.80 6.91 20.38
C LEU A 245 2.92 7.93 20.07
N PRO A 246 3.12 8.38 18.81
CA PRO A 246 4.17 9.35 18.48
C PRO A 246 3.92 10.77 19.01
N ASN A 247 2.74 11.08 19.53
CA ASN A 247 2.32 12.36 20.07
C ASN A 247 2.26 12.31 21.60
#